data_c6d3953c20ade306ad5a5dac3f3cb019
#
_entry.id   c6d3953c20ade306ad5a5dac3f3cb019
#
_cell.length_a   1.000
_cell.length_b   1.000
_cell.length_c   1.000
_cell.angle_alpha   90.00
_cell.angle_beta   90.00
_cell.angle_gamma   90.00
#
_symmetry.space_group_name_H-M   'P 1'
#
loop_
_entity.id
_entity.type
_entity.pdbx_description
1 polymer ?
#
loop_
_entity_poly.entity_id
_entity_poly.type
_entity_poly.pdbx_seq_one_letter_code
_entity_poly.pdbx_strand_id
1 'polypeptide(L)'
;NEYPNFKKWFFEKVVPGVFSGERIIVTVSDGDDLLGVMVLKNSSEKKICTLRVLPKFQRQGIGHLLLDYAISVLGTSNPVITVSDEHIQEFSSILLGDYNFSLTELQAGYYRKDHTEYVFNGSLIQQ
;
A
#
# COMPACT_ATOMS: atom_id res chain seq x y z
N ASN A 1 7.87 12.47 -6.64
CA ASN A 1 7.69 11.53 -5.51
C ASN A 1 6.79 12.08 -4.45
N GLU A 2 5.92 11.27 -3.94
CA GLU A 2 5.05 11.65 -2.85
C GLU A 2 5.78 11.66 -1.52
N TYR A 3 6.79 10.80 -1.37
CA TYR A 3 7.52 10.66 -0.12
C TYR A 3 8.95 11.09 -0.29
N PRO A 4 9.48 11.91 0.66
CA PRO A 4 10.90 12.18 0.69
C PRO A 4 11.66 10.86 0.77
N ASN A 5 12.74 10.76 0.05
CA ASN A 5 13.58 9.56 0.06
C ASN A 5 12.91 8.30 -0.50
N PHE A 6 11.80 8.44 -1.29
CA PHE A 6 11.17 7.29 -1.89
C PHE A 6 12.14 6.46 -2.72
N LYS A 7 12.93 7.11 -3.56
CA LYS A 7 13.89 6.45 -4.43
C LYS A 7 14.92 5.67 -3.62
N LYS A 8 15.40 6.25 -2.53
CA LYS A 8 16.34 5.59 -1.63
C LYS A 8 15.69 4.35 -0.99
N TRP A 9 14.48 4.50 -0.46
CA TRP A 9 13.76 3.39 0.15
C TRP A 9 13.55 2.27 -0.86
N PHE A 10 13.14 2.61 -2.09
CA PHE A 10 12.88 1.63 -3.12
C PHE A 10 14.13 0.81 -3.42
N PHE A 11 15.27 1.47 -3.64
CA PHE A 11 16.50 0.78 -4.00
C PHE A 11 17.19 0.11 -2.82
N GLU A 12 17.03 0.61 -1.61
CA GLU A 12 17.70 0.04 -0.44
C GLU A 12 16.89 -1.04 0.26
N LYS A 13 15.57 -0.99 0.19
CA LYS A 13 14.69 -1.93 0.90
C LYS A 13 13.87 -2.78 -0.04
N VAL A 14 13.20 -2.16 -1.01
CA VAL A 14 12.26 -2.89 -1.86
C VAL A 14 13.00 -3.80 -2.84
N VAL A 15 13.97 -3.27 -3.57
CA VAL A 15 14.67 -4.08 -4.58
C VAL A 15 15.37 -5.27 -3.94
N PRO A 16 16.19 -5.12 -2.88
CA PRO A 16 16.78 -6.29 -2.23
C PRO A 16 15.71 -7.25 -1.68
N GLY A 17 14.60 -6.72 -1.17
CA GLY A 17 13.51 -7.55 -0.66
C GLY A 17 12.84 -8.38 -1.74
N VAL A 18 12.76 -7.87 -2.97
CA VAL A 18 12.24 -8.65 -4.10
C VAL A 18 13.12 -9.85 -4.37
N PHE A 19 14.43 -9.65 -4.38
CA PHE A 19 15.37 -10.76 -4.61
C PHE A 19 15.34 -11.78 -3.49
N SER A 20 15.10 -11.37 -2.25
CA SER A 20 15.03 -12.29 -1.10
C SER A 20 13.65 -12.92 -0.93
N GLY A 21 12.64 -12.44 -1.66
CA GLY A 21 11.26 -12.92 -1.52
C GLY A 21 10.46 -12.22 -0.45
N GLU A 22 11.05 -11.25 0.27
CA GLU A 22 10.34 -10.50 1.30
C GLU A 22 9.48 -9.38 0.74
N ARG A 23 9.75 -8.95 -0.49
CA ARG A 23 8.99 -7.88 -1.15
C ARG A 23 8.42 -8.40 -2.46
N ILE A 24 7.21 -7.94 -2.77
CA ILE A 24 6.54 -8.32 -4.00
C ILE A 24 6.03 -7.03 -4.63
N ILE A 25 6.37 -6.82 -5.91
CA ILE A 25 5.86 -5.69 -6.68
C ILE A 25 4.79 -6.23 -7.61
N VAL A 26 3.59 -5.64 -7.53
CA VAL A 26 2.44 -6.05 -8.32
C VAL A 26 2.01 -4.88 -9.17
N THR A 27 1.82 -5.12 -10.45
CA THR A 27 1.29 -4.10 -11.36
C THR A 27 0.04 -4.61 -12.05
N VAL A 28 -0.86 -3.69 -12.37
CA VAL A 28 -2.01 -3.97 -13.22
C VAL A 28 -1.85 -3.13 -14.46
N SER A 29 -1.90 -3.79 -15.62
CA SER A 29 -1.69 -3.12 -16.90
C SER A 29 -2.77 -3.54 -17.89
N ASP A 30 -3.04 -2.67 -18.86
CA ASP A 30 -3.90 -2.95 -19.99
C ASP A 30 -3.15 -2.51 -21.25
N GLY A 31 -2.62 -3.48 -21.99
CA GLY A 31 -1.72 -3.19 -23.08
C GLY A 31 -0.47 -2.50 -22.56
N ASP A 32 -0.19 -1.31 -23.08
CA ASP A 32 0.95 -0.50 -22.64
C ASP A 32 0.62 0.43 -21.48
N ASP A 33 -0.64 0.47 -21.06
CA ASP A 33 -1.07 1.37 -19.99
C ASP A 33 -0.89 0.72 -18.63
N LEU A 34 -0.20 1.41 -17.74
CA LEU A 34 -0.13 1.04 -16.33
C LEU A 34 -1.36 1.61 -15.63
N LEU A 35 -2.14 0.75 -14.99
CA LEU A 35 -3.36 1.15 -14.30
C LEU A 35 -3.17 1.31 -12.80
N GLY A 36 -2.34 0.47 -12.21
CA GLY A 36 -2.10 0.48 -10.77
C GLY A 36 -0.84 -0.25 -10.39
N VAL A 37 -0.37 0.02 -9.18
CA VAL A 37 0.84 -0.60 -8.65
C VAL A 37 0.70 -0.81 -7.14
N MET A 38 1.32 -1.86 -6.65
CA MET A 38 1.30 -2.19 -5.24
C MET A 38 2.63 -2.82 -4.85
N VAL A 39 3.12 -2.46 -3.67
CA VAL A 39 4.32 -3.09 -3.10
C VAL A 39 3.91 -3.76 -1.80
N LEU A 40 4.21 -5.05 -1.70
CA LEU A 40 3.89 -5.86 -0.53
C LEU A 40 5.17 -6.20 0.23
N LYS A 41 5.05 -6.30 1.54
CA LYS A 41 6.07 -6.88 2.40
C LYS A 41 5.54 -8.21 2.91
N ASN A 42 6.23 -9.28 2.57
CA ASN A 42 5.82 -10.63 2.94
C ASN A 42 6.89 -11.27 3.82
N SER A 43 6.91 -10.85 5.07
CA SER A 43 7.84 -11.35 6.08
C SER A 43 7.02 -11.64 7.34
N SER A 44 7.62 -11.54 8.52
CA SER A 44 6.87 -11.68 9.78
C SER A 44 5.77 -10.62 9.89
N GLU A 45 6.01 -9.44 9.29
CA GLU A 45 4.97 -8.43 9.16
C GLU A 45 4.36 -8.51 7.76
N LYS A 46 3.06 -8.74 7.67
CA LYS A 46 2.33 -8.80 6.40
C LYS A 46 1.76 -7.42 6.13
N LYS A 47 2.32 -6.73 5.14
CA LYS A 47 1.99 -5.32 4.95
C LYS A 47 1.85 -4.95 3.48
N ILE A 48 0.88 -4.08 3.21
CA ILE A 48 0.75 -3.38 1.93
C ILE A 48 1.47 -2.04 2.11
N CYS A 49 2.66 -1.92 1.53
CA CYS A 49 3.52 -0.75 1.73
C CYS A 49 3.14 0.41 0.83
N THR A 50 2.68 0.09 -0.38
CA THR A 50 2.29 1.07 -1.38
C THR A 50 1.09 0.52 -2.13
N LEU A 51 0.08 1.36 -2.33
CA LEU A 51 -1.09 1.02 -3.14
C LEU A 51 -1.48 2.28 -3.91
N ARG A 52 -1.43 2.20 -5.24
CA ARG A 52 -1.76 3.33 -6.11
C ARG A 52 -2.58 2.86 -7.29
N VAL A 53 -3.63 3.61 -7.57
CA VAL A 53 -4.36 3.49 -8.83
C VAL A 53 -4.18 4.83 -9.53
N LEU A 54 -3.73 4.81 -10.79
CA LEU A 54 -3.49 6.04 -11.52
C LEU A 54 -4.81 6.80 -11.67
N PRO A 55 -4.80 8.14 -11.55
CA PRO A 55 -6.05 8.93 -11.50
C PRO A 55 -7.02 8.65 -12.64
N LYS A 56 -6.49 8.44 -13.84
CA LYS A 56 -7.28 8.17 -15.03
C LYS A 56 -8.09 6.87 -14.92
N PHE A 57 -7.66 5.94 -14.08
CA PHE A 57 -8.25 4.60 -13.99
C PHE A 57 -8.92 4.33 -12.66
N GLN A 58 -9.11 5.34 -11.83
CA GLN A 58 -9.80 5.19 -10.55
C GLN A 58 -11.27 4.87 -10.75
N ARG A 59 -11.88 4.23 -9.75
CA ARG A 59 -13.30 3.86 -9.73
C ARG A 59 -13.67 2.80 -10.78
N GLN A 60 -12.72 1.98 -11.16
CA GLN A 60 -12.94 0.89 -12.11
C GLN A 60 -12.66 -0.48 -11.50
N GLY A 61 -12.56 -0.56 -10.18
CA GLY A 61 -12.32 -1.83 -9.50
C GLY A 61 -10.86 -2.25 -9.40
N ILE A 62 -9.92 -1.39 -9.82
CA ILE A 62 -8.49 -1.73 -9.77
C ILE A 62 -8.02 -1.88 -8.32
N GLY A 63 -8.49 -1.00 -7.43
CA GLY A 63 -8.16 -1.10 -6.01
C GLY A 63 -8.59 -2.40 -5.39
N HIS A 64 -9.80 -2.87 -5.72
CA HIS A 64 -10.31 -4.15 -5.26
C HIS A 64 -9.47 -5.31 -5.78
N LEU A 65 -9.12 -5.26 -7.05
CA LEU A 65 -8.29 -6.30 -7.66
C LEU A 65 -6.94 -6.42 -6.94
N LEU A 66 -6.30 -5.29 -6.66
CA LEU A 66 -5.02 -5.27 -5.98
C LEU A 66 -5.15 -5.75 -4.53
N LEU A 67 -6.17 -5.31 -3.81
CA LEU A 67 -6.39 -5.72 -2.42
C LEU A 67 -6.72 -7.21 -2.31
N ASP A 68 -7.54 -7.74 -3.20
CA ASP A 68 -7.84 -9.17 -3.21
C ASP A 68 -6.57 -9.99 -3.43
N TYR A 69 -5.74 -9.54 -4.36
CA TYR A 69 -4.47 -10.21 -4.63
C TYR A 69 -3.55 -10.16 -3.41
N ALA A 70 -3.47 -9.00 -2.75
CA ALA A 70 -2.63 -8.83 -1.56
C ALA A 70 -3.04 -9.80 -0.45
N ILE A 71 -4.34 -9.88 -0.17
CA ILE A 71 -4.88 -10.76 0.86
C ILE A 71 -4.54 -12.21 0.54
N SER A 72 -4.69 -12.60 -0.72
CA SER A 72 -4.39 -13.95 -1.15
C SER A 72 -2.90 -14.28 -0.99
N VAL A 73 -2.03 -13.40 -1.47
CA VAL A 73 -0.59 -13.63 -1.45
C VAL A 73 -0.04 -13.57 -0.03
N LEU A 74 -0.47 -12.60 0.76
CA LEU A 74 0.01 -12.45 2.13
C LEU A 74 -0.61 -13.48 3.09
N GLY A 75 -1.70 -14.12 2.69
CA GLY A 75 -2.33 -15.16 3.50
C GLY A 75 -3.00 -14.64 4.75
N THR A 76 -3.43 -13.39 4.76
CA THR A 76 -4.15 -12.80 5.88
C THR A 76 -5.25 -11.88 5.36
N SER A 77 -6.39 -11.89 6.04
CA SER A 77 -7.50 -10.99 5.70
C SER A 77 -7.30 -9.58 6.26
N ASN A 78 -6.29 -9.39 7.11
CA ASN A 78 -6.06 -8.11 7.78
C ASN A 78 -4.59 -7.69 7.69
N PRO A 79 -4.05 -7.51 6.48
CA PRO A 79 -2.68 -7.01 6.36
C PRO A 79 -2.60 -5.57 6.86
N VAL A 80 -1.44 -5.19 7.37
CA VAL A 80 -1.21 -3.79 7.72
C VAL A 80 -1.16 -2.98 6.44
N ILE A 81 -1.81 -1.84 6.43
CA ILE A 81 -1.74 -0.92 5.29
C ILE A 81 -1.69 0.51 5.79
N THR A 82 -0.87 1.34 5.16
CA THR A 82 -0.80 2.77 5.45
C THR A 82 -1.22 3.56 4.22
N VAL A 83 -2.02 4.58 4.45
CA VAL A 83 -2.52 5.45 3.38
C VAL A 83 -2.30 6.90 3.81
N SER A 84 -1.68 7.69 2.94
CA SER A 84 -1.45 9.09 3.25
C SER A 84 -2.75 9.89 3.17
N ASP A 85 -2.76 11.05 3.84
CA ASP A 85 -3.92 11.95 3.81
C ASP A 85 -4.29 12.41 2.41
N GLU A 86 -3.35 12.37 1.47
CA GLU A 86 -3.61 12.72 0.08
C GLU A 86 -4.50 11.71 -0.63
N HIS A 87 -4.50 10.46 -0.17
CA HIS A 87 -5.19 9.37 -0.84
C HIS A 87 -6.27 8.70 0.01
N ILE A 88 -6.44 9.13 1.26
CA ILE A 88 -7.36 8.44 2.16
C ILE A 88 -8.81 8.50 1.66
N GLN A 89 -9.21 9.58 1.04
CA GLN A 89 -10.57 9.70 0.52
C GLN A 89 -10.84 8.72 -0.61
N GLU A 90 -9.81 8.40 -1.38
CA GLU A 90 -9.91 7.44 -2.46
C GLU A 90 -10.17 6.03 -1.93
N PHE A 91 -9.53 5.67 -0.82
CA PHE A 91 -9.53 4.30 -0.33
C PHE A 91 -10.38 4.05 0.90
N SER A 92 -10.79 5.08 1.66
CA SER A 92 -11.42 4.86 2.95
C SER A 92 -12.69 4.01 2.90
N SER A 93 -13.57 4.24 1.93
CA SER A 93 -14.81 3.47 1.83
C SER A 93 -14.53 2.02 1.47
N ILE A 94 -13.51 1.77 0.67
CA ILE A 94 -13.11 0.42 0.28
C ILE A 94 -12.54 -0.30 1.51
N LEU A 95 -11.57 0.32 2.16
CA LEU A 95 -10.87 -0.32 3.28
C LEU A 95 -11.79 -0.56 4.47
N LEU A 96 -12.56 0.44 4.87
CA LEU A 96 -13.45 0.33 6.01
C LEU A 96 -14.73 -0.43 5.69
N GLY A 97 -15.33 -0.16 4.52
CA GLY A 97 -16.62 -0.74 4.15
C GLY A 97 -16.51 -2.12 3.53
N ASP A 98 -15.75 -2.24 2.45
CA ASP A 98 -15.73 -3.49 1.68
C ASP A 98 -14.83 -4.54 2.31
N TYR A 99 -13.71 -4.13 2.89
CA TYR A 99 -12.75 -5.06 3.49
C TYR A 99 -12.85 -5.12 5.00
N ASN A 100 -13.62 -4.24 5.59
CA ASN A 100 -13.83 -4.19 7.04
C ASN A 100 -12.50 -4.07 7.81
N PHE A 101 -11.56 -3.31 7.26
CA PHE A 101 -10.30 -3.02 7.94
C PHE A 101 -10.54 -2.04 9.08
N SER A 102 -9.70 -2.09 10.09
CA SER A 102 -9.81 -1.21 11.25
C SER A 102 -8.75 -0.11 11.19
N LEU A 103 -9.18 1.14 11.27
CA LEU A 103 -8.27 2.26 11.40
C LEU A 103 -7.69 2.23 12.82
N THR A 104 -6.37 2.02 12.93
CA THR A 104 -5.72 1.77 14.21
C THR A 104 -4.81 2.89 14.67
N GLU A 105 -4.29 3.70 13.73
CA GLU A 105 -3.40 4.81 14.10
C GLU A 105 -3.51 5.95 13.10
N LEU A 106 -3.18 7.14 13.59
CA LEU A 106 -2.91 8.30 12.76
C LEU A 106 -1.52 8.78 13.14
N GLN A 107 -0.62 8.85 12.16
CA GLN A 107 0.77 9.24 12.40
C GLN A 107 1.10 10.50 11.62
N ALA A 108 1.13 11.64 12.32
CA ALA A 108 1.46 12.93 11.72
C ALA A 108 2.97 13.05 11.57
N GLY A 109 3.40 13.42 10.36
CA GLY A 109 4.80 13.70 10.09
C GLY A 109 5.73 12.49 10.05
N TYR A 110 5.18 11.27 9.98
CA TYR A 110 6.00 10.06 10.05
C TYR A 110 6.94 9.93 8.84
N TYR A 111 6.38 10.05 7.65
CA TYR A 111 7.19 10.00 6.43
C TYR A 111 7.47 11.40 5.89
N ARG A 112 6.49 12.30 5.97
CA ARG A 112 6.58 13.66 5.45
C ARG A 112 6.04 14.62 6.49
N LYS A 113 6.73 15.73 6.66
CA LYS A 113 6.49 16.68 7.75
C LYS A 113 5.05 17.17 7.85
N ASP A 114 4.43 17.48 6.71
CA ASP A 114 3.11 18.11 6.67
C ASP A 114 2.00 17.14 6.30
N HIS A 115 2.25 15.84 6.40
CA HIS A 115 1.28 14.83 6.02
C HIS A 115 1.04 13.82 7.13
N THR A 116 -0.17 13.26 7.15
CA THR A 116 -0.57 12.26 8.13
C THR A 116 -0.76 10.93 7.42
N GLU A 117 -0.27 9.85 8.04
CA GLU A 117 -0.50 8.49 7.57
C GLU A 117 -1.64 7.87 8.35
N TYR A 118 -2.58 7.29 7.64
CA TYR A 118 -3.69 6.54 8.22
C TYR A 118 -3.28 5.08 8.22
N VAL A 119 -3.22 4.47 9.39
CA VAL A 119 -2.74 3.09 9.54
C VAL A 119 -3.90 2.18 9.84
N PHE A 120 -4.00 1.08 9.11
CA PHE A 120 -5.05 0.09 9.28
C PHE A 120 -4.46 -1.24 9.69
N ASN A 121 -5.14 -1.94 10.60
CA ASN A 121 -4.85 -3.31 11.02
C ASN A 121 -3.51 -3.50 11.74
N GLY A 122 -2.92 -2.45 12.25
CA GLY A 122 -1.64 -2.58 12.96
C GLY A 122 -1.08 -1.25 13.36
N SER A 123 0.25 -1.18 13.43
CA SER A 123 0.93 0.05 13.78
C SER A 123 2.15 0.28 12.90
N LEU A 124 2.53 1.55 12.76
CA LEU A 124 3.74 1.95 12.05
C LEU A 124 4.92 1.76 12.99
N ILE A 125 5.47 0.58 12.98
CA ILE A 125 6.69 0.34 13.74
C ILE A 125 7.85 0.41 12.75
N GLN A 126 8.61 -0.45 12.52
CA GLN A 126 9.76 -0.33 11.62
C GLN A 126 9.41 -0.69 10.18
N GLN A 127 10.00 0.06 9.26
CA GLN A 127 9.85 -0.19 7.83
C GLN A 127 10.83 -1.23 7.32
#